data_1bd790964059c346f0107b0aba27c6ff
#
_entry.id   1bd790964059c346f0107b0aba27c6ff
#
_cell.length_a   1.000
_cell.length_b   1.000
_cell.length_c   1.000
_cell.angle_alpha   90.00
_cell.angle_beta   90.00
_cell.angle_gamma   90.00
#
_symmetry.space_group_name_H-M   'P 1'
#
loop_
_entity.id
_entity.type
_entity.pdbx_description
1 polymer ?
#
loop_
_entity_poly.entity_id
_entity_poly.type
_entity_poly.pdbx_seq_one_letter_code
_entity_poly.pdbx_strand_id
1 'polypeptide(L)'
;MSRYWKIDADGVLTIHPGFRKNKGKPDFFSRREGIRSVVVEEGIEEIGDNWFCYLNEVREVSLPSTLRRIGRSAFLGCERLAEVRLPDGVEELCESAFQDCSGIRRFSLPASLKQIGYLALHVGEGRLLSIDVAKGNRHFVSKHGVLYSRDATTILQYPCAKRRKDYAIPATVLTIADDCFSHARHLEHVSLPEHLTQLGGSAFAFCRKLKSMHVPDGVKVIPSYAFFCCESLSDLRLPEQLDGLGCEAFTFCPLTEFRIPRGVTMLDYAVLANTLIQEITIPEGVTEINNSAFYECSRLRKVVLPQSLQSIWEKAFRFCTSLTEIEIPSQVWHITDDVFEGCTSLRRIILRSEVIDSLCWVPDGVTLIRG
;
A
#
# COMPACT_ATOMS: atom_id res chain seq x y z
N MET A 1 -26.26 -26.13 -22.52
CA MET A 1 -26.45 -24.85 -21.83
C MET A 1 -26.52 -25.14 -20.33
N SER A 2 -25.86 -24.33 -19.51
CA SER A 2 -25.94 -24.53 -18.06
C SER A 2 -27.39 -24.29 -17.57
N ARG A 3 -27.85 -25.08 -16.59
CA ARG A 3 -29.14 -24.87 -15.94
C ARG A 3 -29.16 -23.63 -15.03
N TYR A 4 -28.00 -23.16 -14.65
CA TYR A 4 -27.83 -22.16 -13.58
C TYR A 4 -27.32 -20.81 -14.05
N TRP A 5 -26.99 -20.68 -15.33
CA TRP A 5 -26.58 -19.40 -15.92
C TRP A 5 -26.82 -19.40 -17.43
N LYS A 6 -27.01 -18.23 -18.01
CA LYS A 6 -27.09 -17.98 -19.45
C LYS A 6 -26.38 -16.68 -19.82
N ILE A 7 -25.87 -16.60 -21.05
CA ILE A 7 -25.44 -15.34 -21.67
C ILE A 7 -26.29 -15.17 -22.92
N ASP A 8 -26.95 -14.03 -23.05
CA ASP A 8 -27.75 -13.69 -24.23
C ASP A 8 -26.92 -13.00 -25.33
N ALA A 9 -27.57 -12.62 -26.43
CA ALA A 9 -26.93 -11.97 -27.59
C ALA A 9 -26.40 -10.57 -27.27
N ASP A 10 -26.93 -9.89 -26.25
CA ASP A 10 -26.54 -8.55 -25.81
C ASP A 10 -25.38 -8.60 -24.79
N GLY A 11 -24.93 -9.80 -24.42
CA GLY A 11 -23.87 -10.01 -23.44
C GLY A 11 -24.33 -9.90 -21.99
N VAL A 12 -25.60 -10.12 -21.71
CA VAL A 12 -26.13 -10.16 -20.34
C VAL A 12 -25.93 -11.55 -19.76
N LEU A 13 -25.08 -11.65 -18.73
CA LEU A 13 -24.92 -12.86 -17.94
C LEU A 13 -25.99 -12.90 -16.85
N THR A 14 -26.91 -13.85 -16.90
CA THR A 14 -27.91 -14.10 -15.87
C THR A 14 -27.50 -15.31 -15.02
N ILE A 15 -27.49 -15.14 -13.70
CA ILE A 15 -27.25 -16.21 -12.73
C ILE A 15 -28.55 -16.59 -12.06
N HIS A 16 -28.91 -17.88 -12.15
CA HIS A 16 -30.15 -18.45 -11.59
C HIS A 16 -29.91 -19.06 -10.19
N PRO A 17 -30.95 -19.14 -9.34
CA PRO A 17 -30.87 -19.83 -8.06
C PRO A 17 -30.36 -21.27 -8.20
N GLY A 18 -29.51 -21.68 -7.23
CA GLY A 18 -28.85 -22.99 -7.25
C GLY A 18 -27.51 -23.02 -7.99
N PHE A 19 -27.09 -21.88 -8.59
CA PHE A 19 -25.72 -21.77 -9.10
C PHE A 19 -24.73 -21.96 -7.93
N ARG A 20 -23.86 -22.94 -8.08
CA ARG A 20 -22.74 -23.19 -7.17
C ARG A 20 -21.48 -23.34 -7.99
N LYS A 21 -20.44 -22.63 -7.60
CA LYS A 21 -19.15 -22.75 -8.23
C LYS A 21 -18.52 -24.09 -7.83
N ASN A 22 -18.23 -24.95 -8.81
CA ASN A 22 -17.29 -26.05 -8.62
C ASN A 22 -15.89 -25.49 -8.38
N LYS A 23 -14.98 -26.27 -7.76
CA LYS A 23 -13.60 -25.83 -7.53
C LYS A 23 -12.99 -25.27 -8.84
N GLY A 24 -12.69 -23.98 -8.90
CA GLY A 24 -12.12 -23.34 -10.09
C GLY A 24 -12.91 -22.08 -10.54
N LYS A 25 -12.60 -21.59 -11.75
CA LYS A 25 -13.36 -20.47 -12.39
C LYS A 25 -14.73 -20.98 -12.84
N PRO A 26 -15.78 -20.12 -12.82
CA PRO A 26 -17.10 -20.52 -13.36
C PRO A 26 -17.01 -20.91 -14.84
N ASP A 27 -17.85 -21.84 -15.30
CA ASP A 27 -17.85 -22.33 -16.67
C ASP A 27 -18.06 -21.24 -17.73
N PHE A 28 -18.74 -20.14 -17.40
CA PHE A 28 -18.94 -19.00 -18.30
C PHE A 28 -17.66 -18.16 -18.47
N PHE A 29 -16.64 -18.36 -17.67
CA PHE A 29 -15.42 -17.54 -17.69
C PHE A 29 -14.67 -17.58 -19.03
N SER A 30 -14.81 -18.66 -19.80
CA SER A 30 -14.27 -18.77 -21.17
C SER A 30 -14.92 -17.79 -22.15
N ARG A 31 -16.08 -17.22 -21.80
CA ARG A 31 -16.86 -16.24 -22.60
C ARG A 31 -16.83 -14.84 -22.01
N ARG A 32 -15.95 -14.57 -21.04
CA ARG A 32 -15.92 -13.33 -20.28
C ARG A 32 -15.84 -12.04 -21.12
N GLU A 33 -15.13 -12.08 -22.24
CA GLU A 33 -14.94 -10.95 -23.14
C GLU A 33 -16.24 -10.43 -23.76
N GLY A 34 -17.28 -11.27 -23.84
CA GLY A 34 -18.60 -10.90 -24.34
C GLY A 34 -19.58 -10.42 -23.27
N ILE A 35 -19.22 -10.52 -21.97
CA ILE A 35 -20.13 -10.17 -20.88
C ILE A 35 -20.06 -8.68 -20.61
N ARG A 36 -21.20 -7.98 -20.77
CA ARG A 36 -21.31 -6.52 -20.60
C ARG A 36 -22.12 -6.11 -19.38
N SER A 37 -23.02 -6.96 -18.92
CA SER A 37 -23.79 -6.78 -17.69
C SER A 37 -24.03 -8.11 -16.99
N VAL A 38 -24.29 -8.05 -15.70
CA VAL A 38 -24.59 -9.22 -14.86
C VAL A 38 -25.92 -9.01 -14.17
N VAL A 39 -26.80 -10.02 -14.22
CA VAL A 39 -28.04 -10.09 -13.48
C VAL A 39 -27.99 -11.29 -12.55
N VAL A 40 -28.06 -11.05 -11.25
CA VAL A 40 -28.19 -12.10 -10.23
C VAL A 40 -29.65 -12.14 -9.80
N GLU A 41 -30.30 -13.30 -10.00
CA GLU A 41 -31.74 -13.42 -9.73
C GLU A 41 -32.10 -13.55 -8.25
N GLU A 42 -33.34 -13.25 -7.90
CA GLU A 42 -33.88 -13.40 -6.54
C GLU A 42 -33.75 -14.86 -6.05
N GLY A 43 -33.55 -15.02 -4.75
CA GLY A 43 -33.28 -16.30 -4.10
C GLY A 43 -31.81 -16.65 -3.97
N ILE A 44 -30.91 -15.83 -4.53
CA ILE A 44 -29.46 -15.92 -4.28
C ILE A 44 -29.12 -15.03 -3.08
N GLU A 45 -28.62 -15.64 -2.01
CA GLU A 45 -28.25 -14.96 -0.78
C GLU A 45 -26.75 -14.63 -0.70
N GLU A 46 -25.93 -15.31 -1.50
CA GLU A 46 -24.47 -15.17 -1.52
C GLU A 46 -23.93 -15.15 -2.96
N ILE A 47 -23.10 -14.17 -3.26
CA ILE A 47 -22.17 -14.20 -4.40
C ILE A 47 -20.89 -14.83 -3.91
N GLY A 48 -20.52 -15.96 -4.49
CA GLY A 48 -19.35 -16.71 -4.06
C GLY A 48 -18.02 -16.06 -4.48
N ASP A 49 -16.93 -16.58 -3.94
CA ASP A 49 -15.58 -16.07 -4.17
C ASP A 49 -15.19 -16.13 -5.66
N ASN A 50 -14.67 -15.01 -6.19
CA ASN A 50 -14.21 -14.84 -7.57
C ASN A 50 -15.27 -15.14 -8.65
N TRP A 51 -16.55 -15.03 -8.37
CA TRP A 51 -17.58 -15.35 -9.38
C TRP A 51 -17.46 -14.50 -10.64
N PHE A 52 -17.23 -13.20 -10.48
CA PHE A 52 -17.19 -12.23 -11.56
C PHE A 52 -15.85 -11.52 -11.70
N CYS A 53 -14.77 -12.08 -11.11
CA CYS A 53 -13.46 -11.45 -11.16
C CYS A 53 -12.98 -11.28 -12.62
N TYR A 54 -12.38 -10.12 -12.92
CA TYR A 54 -11.83 -9.76 -14.23
C TYR A 54 -12.85 -9.79 -15.38
N LEU A 55 -14.14 -9.51 -15.10
CA LEU A 55 -15.12 -9.21 -16.14
C LEU A 55 -14.96 -7.74 -16.55
N ASN A 56 -13.89 -7.42 -17.27
CA ASN A 56 -13.44 -6.06 -17.55
C ASN A 56 -14.41 -5.24 -18.40
N GLU A 57 -15.29 -5.91 -19.19
CA GLU A 57 -16.28 -5.26 -20.03
C GLU A 57 -17.60 -4.97 -19.31
N VAL A 58 -17.80 -5.54 -18.09
CA VAL A 58 -19.05 -5.35 -17.32
C VAL A 58 -19.15 -3.90 -16.83
N ARG A 59 -20.27 -3.27 -17.15
CA ARG A 59 -20.56 -1.87 -16.79
C ARG A 59 -21.56 -1.73 -15.65
N GLU A 60 -22.42 -2.71 -15.49
CA GLU A 60 -23.49 -2.72 -14.49
C GLU A 60 -23.77 -4.12 -13.96
N VAL A 61 -24.22 -4.17 -12.73
CA VAL A 61 -24.61 -5.40 -12.04
C VAL A 61 -25.95 -5.16 -11.34
N SER A 62 -26.93 -6.04 -11.60
CA SER A 62 -28.19 -6.09 -10.88
C SER A 62 -28.10 -7.16 -9.80
N LEU A 63 -28.26 -6.77 -8.55
CA LEU A 63 -28.17 -7.64 -7.37
C LEU A 63 -29.56 -7.87 -6.75
N PRO A 64 -29.88 -9.10 -6.28
CA PRO A 64 -31.18 -9.43 -5.74
C PRO A 64 -31.39 -8.86 -4.32
N SER A 65 -32.63 -8.63 -3.93
CA SER A 65 -32.97 -8.18 -2.57
C SER A 65 -32.68 -9.21 -1.49
N THR A 66 -32.58 -10.49 -1.89
CA THR A 66 -32.22 -11.62 -1.02
C THR A 66 -30.74 -11.68 -0.65
N LEU A 67 -29.87 -10.89 -1.32
CA LEU A 67 -28.43 -10.95 -1.13
C LEU A 67 -28.01 -10.51 0.28
N ARG A 68 -27.15 -11.31 0.92
CA ARG A 68 -26.59 -11.07 2.26
C ARG A 68 -25.08 -10.91 2.24
N ARG A 69 -24.38 -11.61 1.36
CA ARG A 69 -22.92 -11.68 1.34
C ARG A 69 -22.36 -11.56 -0.08
N ILE A 70 -21.29 -10.77 -0.22
CA ILE A 70 -20.47 -10.70 -1.44
C ILE A 70 -19.09 -11.27 -1.08
N GLY A 71 -18.75 -12.39 -1.71
CA GLY A 71 -17.54 -13.19 -1.41
C GLY A 71 -16.24 -12.52 -1.79
N ARG A 72 -15.14 -13.18 -1.42
CA ARG A 72 -13.76 -12.73 -1.69
C ARG A 72 -13.55 -12.54 -3.19
N SER A 73 -12.96 -11.38 -3.56
CA SER A 73 -12.62 -11.05 -4.94
C SER A 73 -13.78 -11.24 -5.93
N ALA A 74 -15.03 -11.16 -5.46
CA ALA A 74 -16.21 -11.47 -6.27
C ALA A 74 -16.27 -10.64 -7.55
N PHE A 75 -15.90 -9.37 -7.50
CA PHE A 75 -15.84 -8.43 -8.62
C PHE A 75 -14.43 -7.86 -8.83
N LEU A 76 -13.38 -8.51 -8.32
CA LEU A 76 -12.00 -8.06 -8.50
C LEU A 76 -11.70 -7.72 -9.95
N GLY A 77 -11.18 -6.52 -10.22
CA GLY A 77 -10.73 -6.11 -11.55
C GLY A 77 -11.85 -5.88 -12.57
N CYS A 78 -13.11 -5.66 -12.14
CA CYS A 78 -14.19 -5.24 -13.03
C CYS A 78 -14.02 -3.75 -13.38
N GLU A 79 -13.04 -3.42 -14.21
CA GLU A 79 -12.55 -2.05 -14.45
C GLU A 79 -13.60 -1.08 -15.01
N ARG A 80 -14.59 -1.58 -15.79
CA ARG A 80 -15.65 -0.76 -16.38
C ARG A 80 -16.91 -0.67 -15.54
N LEU A 81 -16.99 -1.39 -14.42
CA LEU A 81 -18.12 -1.34 -13.52
C LEU A 81 -18.26 0.08 -12.93
N ALA A 82 -19.32 0.78 -13.33
CA ALA A 82 -19.46 2.20 -13.02
C ALA A 82 -20.33 2.48 -11.78
N GLU A 83 -21.31 1.63 -11.54
CA GLU A 83 -22.23 1.75 -10.42
C GLU A 83 -22.55 0.37 -9.85
N VAL A 84 -22.54 0.29 -8.52
CA VAL A 84 -23.00 -0.87 -7.77
C VAL A 84 -23.97 -0.39 -6.70
N ARG A 85 -25.22 -0.88 -6.78
CA ARG A 85 -26.23 -0.65 -5.76
C ARG A 85 -26.33 -1.88 -4.89
N LEU A 86 -25.79 -1.78 -3.69
CA LEU A 86 -25.88 -2.85 -2.71
C LEU A 86 -27.30 -2.89 -2.14
N PRO A 87 -28.02 -4.04 -2.21
CA PRO A 87 -29.34 -4.18 -1.60
C PRO A 87 -29.31 -3.97 -0.08
N ASP A 88 -30.44 -3.54 0.47
CA ASP A 88 -30.60 -3.27 1.91
C ASP A 88 -30.39 -4.51 2.80
N GLY A 89 -30.32 -5.71 2.23
CA GLY A 89 -30.05 -6.95 2.94
C GLY A 89 -28.58 -7.32 3.11
N VAL A 90 -27.67 -6.66 2.39
CA VAL A 90 -26.25 -7.03 2.41
C VAL A 90 -25.62 -6.73 3.76
N GLU A 91 -25.04 -7.76 4.38
CA GLU A 91 -24.41 -7.71 5.69
C GLU A 91 -22.88 -7.73 5.63
N GLU A 92 -22.30 -8.35 4.59
CA GLU A 92 -20.85 -8.57 4.49
C GLU A 92 -20.33 -8.33 3.07
N LEU A 93 -19.26 -7.53 2.99
CA LEU A 93 -18.35 -7.46 1.85
C LEU A 93 -17.04 -8.14 2.26
N CYS A 94 -16.69 -9.24 1.61
CA CYS A 94 -15.45 -9.95 1.91
C CYS A 94 -14.22 -9.25 1.32
N GLU A 95 -13.04 -9.75 1.65
CA GLU A 95 -11.75 -9.28 1.17
C GLU A 95 -11.75 -9.10 -0.36
N SER A 96 -11.24 -7.95 -0.82
CA SER A 96 -11.09 -7.61 -2.25
C SER A 96 -12.39 -7.66 -3.07
N ALA A 97 -13.57 -7.61 -2.45
CA ALA A 97 -14.85 -7.82 -3.14
C ALA A 97 -15.02 -6.96 -4.40
N PHE A 98 -14.59 -5.68 -4.36
CA PHE A 98 -14.60 -4.74 -5.48
C PHE A 98 -13.22 -4.12 -5.74
N GLN A 99 -12.15 -4.84 -5.35
CA GLN A 99 -10.80 -4.35 -5.59
C GLN A 99 -10.57 -4.12 -7.09
N ASP A 100 -9.89 -3.02 -7.43
CA ASP A 100 -9.56 -2.60 -8.81
C ASP A 100 -10.76 -2.42 -9.75
N CYS A 101 -11.96 -2.20 -9.18
CA CYS A 101 -13.12 -1.73 -9.94
C CYS A 101 -12.98 -0.23 -10.25
N SER A 102 -12.02 0.14 -11.08
CA SER A 102 -11.59 1.53 -11.32
C SER A 102 -12.68 2.44 -11.92
N GLY A 103 -13.74 1.86 -12.49
CA GLY A 103 -14.90 2.58 -13.02
C GLY A 103 -15.81 3.16 -11.94
N ILE A 104 -15.84 2.58 -10.74
CA ILE A 104 -16.77 2.95 -9.67
C ILE A 104 -16.49 4.37 -9.16
N ARG A 105 -17.55 5.19 -9.15
CA ARG A 105 -17.47 6.57 -8.68
C ARG A 105 -18.04 6.78 -7.28
N ARG A 106 -18.97 5.94 -6.86
CA ARG A 106 -19.65 6.02 -5.56
C ARG A 106 -20.00 4.63 -5.07
N PHE A 107 -19.85 4.46 -3.76
CA PHE A 107 -20.46 3.35 -3.04
C PHE A 107 -21.59 3.88 -2.18
N SER A 108 -22.72 3.15 -2.18
CA SER A 108 -23.83 3.36 -1.25
C SER A 108 -23.93 2.12 -0.37
N LEU A 109 -23.49 2.23 0.87
CA LEU A 109 -23.45 1.13 1.82
C LEU A 109 -24.75 1.06 2.60
N PRO A 110 -25.44 -0.09 2.64
CA PRO A 110 -26.75 -0.23 3.29
C PRO A 110 -26.67 -0.20 4.82
N ALA A 111 -27.80 0.03 5.46
CA ALA A 111 -27.91 0.03 6.92
C ALA A 111 -27.61 -1.34 7.55
N SER A 112 -27.83 -2.42 6.81
CA SER A 112 -27.56 -3.81 7.21
C SER A 112 -26.09 -4.19 7.24
N LEU A 113 -25.21 -3.43 6.55
CA LEU A 113 -23.80 -3.81 6.40
C LEU A 113 -23.08 -3.80 7.74
N LYS A 114 -22.47 -4.92 8.09
CA LYS A 114 -21.78 -5.17 9.37
C LYS A 114 -20.27 -5.29 9.22
N GLN A 115 -19.81 -5.80 8.05
CA GLN A 115 -18.39 -6.09 7.82
C GLN A 115 -17.94 -5.65 6.43
N ILE A 116 -16.75 -5.08 6.38
CA ILE A 116 -16.03 -4.72 5.15
C ILE A 116 -14.63 -5.34 5.27
N GLY A 117 -14.33 -6.29 4.39
CA GLY A 117 -13.05 -6.98 4.34
C GLY A 117 -11.92 -6.08 3.80
N TYR A 118 -10.70 -6.54 3.99
CA TYR A 118 -9.50 -5.85 3.50
C TYR A 118 -9.60 -5.62 1.98
N LEU A 119 -9.28 -4.41 1.51
CA LEU A 119 -9.37 -3.96 0.11
C LEU A 119 -10.76 -4.09 -0.55
N ALA A 120 -11.83 -4.39 0.19
CA ALA A 120 -13.14 -4.63 -0.40
C ALA A 120 -13.70 -3.44 -1.20
N LEU A 121 -13.34 -2.21 -0.85
CA LEU A 121 -13.75 -0.96 -1.51
C LEU A 121 -12.58 -0.23 -2.19
N HIS A 122 -11.40 -0.86 -2.29
CA HIS A 122 -10.19 -0.27 -2.85
C HIS A 122 -10.21 -0.36 -4.38
N VAL A 123 -10.44 0.75 -5.05
CA VAL A 123 -10.57 0.80 -6.52
C VAL A 123 -9.27 1.17 -7.26
N GLY A 124 -8.12 1.11 -6.57
CA GLY A 124 -6.82 1.48 -7.14
C GLY A 124 -6.79 2.93 -7.63
N GLU A 125 -6.18 3.18 -8.79
CA GLU A 125 -6.16 4.51 -9.46
C GLU A 125 -7.53 4.90 -10.06
N GLY A 126 -8.62 4.43 -9.46
CA GLY A 126 -9.97 4.57 -9.97
C GLY A 126 -10.58 5.97 -9.87
N ARG A 127 -11.90 6.01 -9.98
CA ARG A 127 -12.70 7.24 -10.06
C ARG A 127 -13.54 7.51 -8.81
N LEU A 128 -13.27 6.82 -7.70
CA LEU A 128 -14.07 6.91 -6.49
C LEU A 128 -14.06 8.34 -5.91
N LEU A 129 -15.24 8.91 -5.79
CA LEU A 129 -15.45 10.28 -5.29
C LEU A 129 -16.09 10.31 -3.90
N SER A 130 -16.89 9.27 -3.57
CA SER A 130 -17.64 9.24 -2.32
C SER A 130 -18.02 7.80 -1.94
N ILE A 131 -18.04 7.56 -0.63
CA ILE A 131 -18.62 6.38 -0.01
C ILE A 131 -19.69 6.88 0.94
N ASP A 132 -20.93 6.61 0.61
CA ASP A 132 -22.10 7.04 1.38
C ASP A 132 -22.60 5.86 2.23
N VAL A 133 -22.99 6.12 3.47
CA VAL A 133 -23.49 5.11 4.41
C VAL A 133 -24.94 5.46 4.76
N ALA A 134 -25.86 4.50 4.62
CA ALA A 134 -27.26 4.67 4.92
C ALA A 134 -27.50 5.03 6.40
N LYS A 135 -28.50 5.89 6.65
CA LYS A 135 -28.93 6.22 8.02
C LYS A 135 -29.31 4.94 8.77
N GLY A 136 -28.87 4.82 10.01
CA GLY A 136 -29.14 3.64 10.84
C GLY A 136 -28.11 2.54 10.78
N ASN A 137 -27.10 2.62 9.91
CA ASN A 137 -25.99 1.68 9.98
C ASN A 137 -25.30 1.80 11.37
N ARG A 138 -25.09 0.65 12.03
CA ARG A 138 -24.55 0.58 13.40
C ARG A 138 -23.05 0.37 13.46
N HIS A 139 -22.38 0.16 12.33
CA HIS A 139 -20.98 -0.22 12.24
C HIS A 139 -20.11 0.85 11.55
N PHE A 140 -20.73 1.61 10.63
CA PHE A 140 -20.02 2.58 9.80
C PHE A 140 -20.73 3.93 9.76
N VAL A 141 -19.96 4.97 9.44
CA VAL A 141 -20.47 6.30 9.17
C VAL A 141 -19.67 6.95 8.04
N SER A 142 -20.35 7.73 7.22
CA SER A 142 -19.72 8.58 6.21
C SER A 142 -19.72 10.03 6.66
N LYS A 143 -18.53 10.68 6.57
CA LYS A 143 -18.40 12.13 6.76
C LYS A 143 -17.87 12.73 5.46
N HIS A 144 -18.71 13.53 4.80
CA HIS A 144 -18.34 14.12 3.50
C HIS A 144 -17.86 13.10 2.45
N GLY A 145 -18.44 11.91 2.43
CA GLY A 145 -18.09 10.83 1.50
C GLY A 145 -16.81 10.07 1.86
N VAL A 146 -16.24 10.27 3.04
CA VAL A 146 -15.12 9.49 3.59
C VAL A 146 -15.67 8.49 4.58
N LEU A 147 -15.20 7.25 4.52
CA LEU A 147 -15.69 6.15 5.35
C LEU A 147 -14.92 6.06 6.67
N TYR A 148 -15.67 5.91 7.76
CA TYR A 148 -15.15 5.72 9.11
C TYR A 148 -15.86 4.56 9.82
N SER A 149 -15.24 4.07 10.90
CA SER A 149 -15.92 3.29 11.94
C SER A 149 -17.07 4.11 12.56
N ARG A 150 -18.04 3.46 13.17
CA ARG A 150 -19.23 4.14 13.71
C ARG A 150 -18.92 5.22 14.74
N ASP A 151 -17.95 4.97 15.61
CA ASP A 151 -17.44 5.90 16.62
C ASP A 151 -16.51 6.97 16.05
N ALA A 152 -16.15 6.85 14.77
CA ALA A 152 -15.22 7.70 14.05
C ALA A 152 -13.81 7.76 14.66
N THR A 153 -13.40 6.69 15.35
CA THR A 153 -12.01 6.55 15.85
C THR A 153 -11.07 5.96 14.80
N THR A 154 -11.63 5.27 13.79
CA THR A 154 -10.86 4.73 12.66
C THR A 154 -11.35 5.34 11.35
N ILE A 155 -10.44 5.91 10.56
CA ILE A 155 -10.69 6.24 9.15
C ILE A 155 -10.38 5.02 8.31
N LEU A 156 -11.39 4.53 7.58
CA LEU A 156 -11.32 3.26 6.84
C LEU A 156 -10.94 3.45 5.37
N GLN A 157 -11.56 4.45 4.69
CA GLN A 157 -11.29 4.67 3.27
C GLN A 157 -11.55 6.12 2.88
N TYR A 158 -10.53 6.74 2.29
CA TYR A 158 -10.63 8.04 1.61
C TYR A 158 -10.79 7.82 0.10
N PRO A 159 -11.81 8.40 -0.55
CA PRO A 159 -12.00 8.21 -1.99
C PRO A 159 -10.86 8.81 -2.84
N CYS A 160 -10.17 7.96 -3.60
CA CYS A 160 -8.94 8.29 -4.33
C CYS A 160 -9.06 9.45 -5.35
N ALA A 161 -10.26 9.65 -5.93
CA ALA A 161 -10.51 10.71 -6.93
C ALA A 161 -11.13 11.98 -6.35
N LYS A 162 -11.24 12.09 -5.03
CA LYS A 162 -11.79 13.28 -4.35
C LYS A 162 -10.90 14.50 -4.64
N ARG A 163 -11.51 15.58 -5.17
CA ARG A 163 -10.77 16.74 -5.69
C ARG A 163 -10.41 17.76 -4.60
N ARG A 164 -9.90 17.30 -3.46
CA ARG A 164 -9.37 18.17 -2.40
C ARG A 164 -7.85 18.14 -2.42
N LYS A 165 -7.22 19.30 -2.23
CA LYS A 165 -5.77 19.42 -2.06
C LYS A 165 -5.38 19.21 -0.61
N ASP A 166 -6.22 19.67 0.31
CA ASP A 166 -5.97 19.67 1.74
C ASP A 166 -7.03 18.82 2.45
N TYR A 167 -6.59 18.01 3.39
CA TYR A 167 -7.48 17.24 4.23
C TYR A 167 -6.99 17.17 5.67
N ALA A 168 -7.80 17.71 6.59
CA ALA A 168 -7.56 17.54 8.01
C ALA A 168 -8.36 16.33 8.51
N ILE A 169 -7.65 15.33 9.02
CA ILE A 169 -8.26 14.15 9.63
C ILE A 169 -8.86 14.59 10.97
N PRO A 170 -10.14 14.22 11.28
CA PRO A 170 -10.78 14.61 12.53
C PRO A 170 -9.99 14.21 13.77
N ALA A 171 -9.99 15.07 14.81
CA ALA A 171 -9.27 14.82 16.06
C ALA A 171 -9.71 13.56 16.83
N THR A 172 -10.88 13.01 16.51
CA THR A 172 -11.38 11.75 17.09
C THR A 172 -10.68 10.52 16.56
N VAL A 173 -9.94 10.63 15.43
CA VAL A 173 -9.31 9.49 14.76
C VAL A 173 -8.02 9.09 15.50
N LEU A 174 -7.95 7.84 15.88
CA LEU A 174 -6.80 7.20 16.54
C LEU A 174 -6.08 6.25 15.59
N THR A 175 -6.79 5.77 14.55
CA THR A 175 -6.29 4.75 13.61
C THR A 175 -6.59 5.15 12.16
N ILE A 176 -5.59 5.08 11.31
CA ILE A 176 -5.73 5.11 9.85
C ILE A 176 -5.59 3.66 9.37
N ALA A 177 -6.61 3.15 8.68
CA ALA A 177 -6.61 1.79 8.16
C ALA A 177 -5.58 1.60 7.02
N ASP A 178 -5.26 0.34 6.74
CA ASP A 178 -4.42 -0.01 5.60
C ASP A 178 -5.04 0.52 4.29
N ASP A 179 -4.20 0.95 3.36
CA ASP A 179 -4.58 1.50 2.05
C ASP A 179 -5.58 2.67 2.09
N CYS A 180 -5.84 3.25 3.26
CA CYS A 180 -6.92 4.24 3.46
C CYS A 180 -6.88 5.43 2.50
N PHE A 181 -5.72 6.03 2.26
CA PHE A 181 -5.50 7.15 1.33
C PHE A 181 -4.76 6.72 0.06
N SER A 182 -4.53 5.43 -0.13
CA SER A 182 -3.78 4.94 -1.30
C SER A 182 -4.38 5.49 -2.60
N HIS A 183 -3.51 5.95 -3.52
CA HIS A 183 -3.91 6.59 -4.78
C HIS A 183 -4.73 7.90 -4.62
N ALA A 184 -4.71 8.58 -3.50
CA ALA A 184 -5.39 9.87 -3.32
C ALA A 184 -4.68 10.99 -4.11
N ARG A 185 -4.82 10.93 -5.43
CA ARG A 185 -4.04 11.66 -6.45
C ARG A 185 -4.15 13.18 -6.44
N HIS A 186 -5.07 13.75 -5.65
CA HIS A 186 -5.27 15.20 -5.58
C HIS A 186 -4.80 15.81 -4.27
N LEU A 187 -4.53 14.99 -3.24
CA LEU A 187 -4.05 15.48 -1.96
C LEU A 187 -2.63 16.01 -2.08
N GLU A 188 -2.45 17.24 -1.62
CA GLU A 188 -1.15 17.90 -1.50
C GLU A 188 -0.70 17.97 -0.02
N HIS A 189 -1.67 18.12 0.90
CA HIS A 189 -1.42 18.20 2.33
C HIS A 189 -2.45 17.40 3.12
N VAL A 190 -1.99 16.62 4.08
CA VAL A 190 -2.84 15.90 5.03
C VAL A 190 -2.38 16.21 6.44
N SER A 191 -3.29 16.73 7.27
CA SER A 191 -3.02 16.98 8.69
C SER A 191 -3.48 15.77 9.49
N LEU A 192 -2.54 15.12 10.17
CA LEU A 192 -2.80 14.01 11.09
C LEU A 192 -3.18 14.56 12.47
N PRO A 193 -4.12 13.91 13.21
CA PRO A 193 -4.45 14.32 14.56
C PRO A 193 -3.33 13.98 15.55
N GLU A 194 -3.10 14.81 16.56
CA GLU A 194 -2.03 14.64 17.56
C GLU A 194 -2.12 13.32 18.35
N HIS A 195 -3.33 12.80 18.51
CA HIS A 195 -3.60 11.55 19.23
C HIS A 195 -3.62 10.30 18.35
N LEU A 196 -3.20 10.42 17.09
CA LEU A 196 -3.08 9.26 16.21
C LEU A 196 -2.04 8.28 16.79
N THR A 197 -2.42 7.01 16.90
CA THR A 197 -1.55 5.95 17.45
C THR A 197 -1.21 4.88 16.43
N GLN A 198 -2.05 4.71 15.40
CA GLN A 198 -1.87 3.66 14.40
C GLN A 198 -1.97 4.22 12.98
N LEU A 199 -0.94 3.93 12.20
CA LEU A 199 -0.88 4.16 10.77
C LEU A 199 -0.89 2.80 10.08
N GLY A 200 -1.78 2.59 9.12
CA GLY A 200 -1.91 1.34 8.38
C GLY A 200 -0.86 1.19 7.28
N GLY A 201 -0.62 -0.05 6.87
CA GLY A 201 0.24 -0.36 5.73
C GLY A 201 -0.30 0.29 4.44
N SER A 202 0.59 0.75 3.55
CA SER A 202 0.22 1.44 2.31
C SER A 202 -0.73 2.63 2.49
N ALA A 203 -0.88 3.17 3.72
CA ALA A 203 -1.92 4.15 4.03
C ALA A 203 -1.92 5.37 3.10
N PHE A 204 -0.75 5.82 2.66
CA PHE A 204 -0.55 6.93 1.71
C PHE A 204 0.19 6.50 0.44
N ALA A 205 0.26 5.19 0.15
CA ALA A 205 0.94 4.73 -1.06
C ALA A 205 0.35 5.38 -2.33
N PHE A 206 1.22 5.74 -3.28
CA PHE A 206 0.83 6.40 -4.53
C PHE A 206 0.10 7.75 -4.36
N CYS A 207 0.24 8.42 -3.22
CA CYS A 207 -0.17 9.81 -3.05
C CYS A 207 0.84 10.75 -3.75
N ARG A 208 0.91 10.67 -5.07
CA ARG A 208 1.99 11.30 -5.88
C ARG A 208 2.11 12.82 -5.74
N LYS A 209 1.07 13.51 -5.26
CA LYS A 209 1.07 14.96 -5.05
C LYS A 209 1.25 15.38 -3.59
N LEU A 210 1.32 14.44 -2.67
CA LEU A 210 1.52 14.72 -1.26
C LEU A 210 2.91 15.33 -1.06
N LYS A 211 2.96 16.56 -0.52
CA LYS A 211 4.19 17.37 -0.42
C LYS A 211 4.84 17.30 0.94
N SER A 212 4.01 17.23 1.98
CA SER A 212 4.48 17.24 3.36
C SER A 212 3.67 16.28 4.23
N MET A 213 4.34 15.73 5.25
CA MET A 213 3.74 14.88 6.26
C MET A 213 4.41 15.11 7.60
N HIS A 214 3.58 15.31 8.62
CA HIS A 214 4.03 15.33 10.02
C HIS A 214 3.35 14.18 10.75
N VAL A 215 4.12 13.15 11.09
CA VAL A 215 3.64 11.98 11.83
C VAL A 215 3.75 12.29 13.34
N PRO A 216 2.65 12.19 14.10
CA PRO A 216 2.65 12.55 15.53
C PRO A 216 3.34 11.49 16.39
N ASP A 217 3.83 11.90 17.58
CA ASP A 217 4.62 11.06 18.51
C ASP A 217 3.88 9.83 19.05
N GLY A 218 2.55 9.79 18.92
CA GLY A 218 1.73 8.63 19.26
C GLY A 218 1.98 7.41 18.36
N VAL A 219 2.39 7.62 17.12
CA VAL A 219 2.72 6.57 16.16
C VAL A 219 4.09 5.98 16.51
N LYS A 220 4.17 4.66 16.70
CA LYS A 220 5.41 3.96 17.10
C LYS A 220 6.09 3.21 15.96
N VAL A 221 5.37 2.92 14.89
CA VAL A 221 5.92 2.21 13.72
C VAL A 221 5.44 2.90 12.45
N ILE A 222 6.31 3.11 11.50
CA ILE A 222 5.94 3.42 10.12
C ILE A 222 5.81 2.09 9.39
N PRO A 223 4.60 1.67 9.00
CA PRO A 223 4.40 0.35 8.40
C PRO A 223 4.91 0.28 6.96
N SER A 224 4.95 -0.95 6.44
CA SER A 224 5.39 -1.20 5.06
C SER A 224 4.55 -0.43 4.05
N TYR A 225 5.23 0.11 3.03
CA TYR A 225 4.63 0.90 1.93
C TYR A 225 3.89 2.17 2.37
N ALA A 226 3.99 2.62 3.63
CA ALA A 226 3.17 3.72 4.15
C ALA A 226 3.16 4.96 3.26
N PHE A 227 4.29 5.32 2.67
CA PHE A 227 4.49 6.47 1.76
C PHE A 227 5.11 6.05 0.43
N PHE A 228 4.96 4.78 0.03
CA PHE A 228 5.50 4.27 -1.23
C PHE A 228 5.02 5.10 -2.43
N CYS A 229 5.94 5.50 -3.32
CA CYS A 229 5.62 6.32 -4.50
C CYS A 229 4.92 7.66 -4.18
N CYS A 230 5.21 8.29 -3.04
CA CYS A 230 4.84 9.68 -2.77
C CYS A 230 5.82 10.63 -3.48
N GLU A 231 5.72 10.71 -4.81
CA GLU A 231 6.69 11.36 -5.72
C GLU A 231 6.88 12.88 -5.50
N SER A 232 6.09 13.50 -4.63
CA SER A 232 6.23 14.92 -4.26
C SER A 232 6.58 15.13 -2.78
N LEU A 233 6.68 14.07 -1.97
CA LEU A 233 6.91 14.15 -0.53
C LEU A 233 8.36 14.52 -0.22
N SER A 234 8.60 15.80 0.03
CA SER A 234 9.92 16.35 0.31
C SER A 234 10.08 16.89 1.73
N ASP A 235 8.98 17.21 2.41
CA ASP A 235 8.97 17.66 3.81
C ASP A 235 8.31 16.58 4.68
N LEU A 236 9.16 15.78 5.33
CA LEU A 236 8.72 14.68 6.20
C LEU A 236 9.25 14.89 7.62
N ARG A 237 8.33 14.87 8.58
CA ARG A 237 8.67 14.89 10.01
C ARG A 237 8.16 13.62 10.67
N LEU A 238 9.09 12.86 11.23
CA LEU A 238 8.83 11.65 11.98
C LEU A 238 8.99 11.89 13.47
N PRO A 239 8.34 11.09 14.34
CA PRO A 239 8.65 11.03 15.77
C PRO A 239 10.14 10.84 16.01
N GLU A 240 10.69 11.44 17.08
CA GLU A 240 12.11 11.23 17.43
C GLU A 240 12.43 9.77 17.79
N GLN A 241 11.42 9.02 18.24
CA GLN A 241 11.54 7.62 18.60
C GLN A 241 10.48 6.78 17.91
N LEU A 242 10.92 5.81 17.14
CA LEU A 242 10.09 4.78 16.50
C LEU A 242 10.66 3.40 16.81
N ASP A 243 9.76 2.40 16.87
CA ASP A 243 10.15 1.00 17.07
C ASP A 243 10.56 0.35 15.74
N GLY A 244 10.19 0.94 14.59
CA GLY A 244 10.59 0.43 13.28
C GLY A 244 10.11 1.26 12.09
N LEU A 245 10.79 1.02 10.98
CA LEU A 245 10.45 1.51 9.64
C LEU A 245 10.24 0.29 8.74
N GLY A 246 9.04 0.10 8.22
CA GLY A 246 8.68 -1.08 7.43
C GLY A 246 9.24 -1.06 6.00
N CYS A 247 9.12 -2.21 5.33
CA CYS A 247 9.58 -2.40 3.96
C CYS A 247 9.02 -1.34 3.02
N GLU A 248 9.88 -0.79 2.15
CA GLU A 248 9.52 0.18 1.11
C GLU A 248 8.74 1.41 1.61
N ALA A 249 8.85 1.73 2.91
CA ALA A 249 8.03 2.79 3.51
C ALA A 249 8.18 4.15 2.83
N PHE A 250 9.37 4.47 2.28
CA PHE A 250 9.68 5.75 1.64
C PHE A 250 10.26 5.60 0.24
N THR A 251 10.14 4.44 -0.36
CA THR A 251 10.64 4.19 -1.72
C THR A 251 9.98 5.14 -2.71
N PHE A 252 10.79 5.77 -3.60
CA PHE A 252 10.38 6.80 -4.55
C PHE A 252 9.84 8.10 -3.92
N CYS A 253 10.20 8.40 -2.67
CA CYS A 253 9.98 9.73 -2.10
C CYS A 253 11.20 10.63 -2.40
N PRO A 254 11.01 11.87 -2.88
CA PRO A 254 12.12 12.77 -3.23
C PRO A 254 12.73 13.46 -2.00
N LEU A 255 12.92 12.69 -0.92
CA LEU A 255 13.56 13.16 0.31
C LEU A 255 15.03 13.47 0.05
N THR A 256 15.46 14.70 0.34
CA THR A 256 16.86 15.13 0.22
C THR A 256 17.63 14.96 1.52
N GLU A 257 16.91 14.90 2.63
CA GLU A 257 17.42 14.69 3.99
C GLU A 257 16.52 13.66 4.67
N PHE A 258 17.11 12.82 5.51
CA PHE A 258 16.38 11.87 6.33
C PHE A 258 17.13 11.61 7.63
N ARG A 259 16.42 11.75 8.74
CA ARG A 259 16.94 11.38 10.04
C ARG A 259 16.29 10.08 10.50
N ILE A 260 17.09 9.04 10.67
CA ILE A 260 16.59 7.77 11.19
C ILE A 260 16.25 7.97 12.67
N PRO A 261 15.00 7.70 13.08
CA PRO A 261 14.57 7.86 14.47
C PRO A 261 15.30 6.91 15.43
N ARG A 262 15.36 7.31 16.69
CA ARG A 262 15.88 6.42 17.75
C ARG A 262 14.93 5.23 17.94
N GLY A 263 15.48 4.08 18.34
CA GLY A 263 14.71 2.85 18.53
C GLY A 263 14.62 1.96 17.29
N VAL A 264 14.90 2.51 16.09
CA VAL A 264 15.06 1.70 14.88
C VAL A 264 16.32 0.85 15.01
N THR A 265 16.17 -0.47 14.96
CA THR A 265 17.27 -1.44 15.09
C THR A 265 17.68 -2.07 13.77
N MET A 266 16.88 -1.90 12.73
CA MET A 266 17.09 -2.45 11.40
C MET A 266 16.55 -1.48 10.33
N LEU A 267 17.26 -1.32 9.23
CA LEU A 267 16.76 -0.69 8.02
C LEU A 267 16.19 -1.77 7.11
N ASP A 268 14.89 -1.84 7.03
CA ASP A 268 14.18 -2.91 6.35
C ASP A 268 14.31 -2.85 4.82
N TYR A 269 13.77 -3.89 4.12
CA TYR A 269 13.81 -4.02 2.67
C TYR A 269 13.42 -2.71 1.97
N ALA A 270 14.31 -2.19 1.12
CA ALA A 270 14.12 -1.03 0.25
C ALA A 270 13.53 0.22 0.95
N VAL A 271 13.69 0.35 2.28
CA VAL A 271 13.00 1.37 3.09
C VAL A 271 13.21 2.81 2.61
N LEU A 272 14.38 3.13 2.05
CA LEU A 272 14.77 4.45 1.51
C LEU A 272 15.22 4.37 0.04
N ALA A 273 14.87 3.30 -0.68
CA ALA A 273 15.29 3.13 -2.06
C ALA A 273 14.75 4.26 -2.96
N ASN A 274 15.53 4.65 -3.97
CA ASN A 274 15.14 5.71 -4.94
C ASN A 274 14.81 7.06 -4.29
N THR A 275 15.43 7.38 -3.13
CA THR A 275 15.35 8.71 -2.52
C THR A 275 16.46 9.63 -3.03
N LEU A 276 16.33 10.93 -2.76
CA LEU A 276 17.32 11.94 -3.16
C LEU A 276 18.26 12.37 -2.01
N ILE A 277 18.36 11.53 -0.97
CA ILE A 277 19.18 11.77 0.21
C ILE A 277 20.64 11.96 -0.23
N GLN A 278 21.31 12.99 0.32
CA GLN A 278 22.69 13.30 -0.01
C GLN A 278 23.67 12.75 1.02
N GLU A 279 23.31 12.84 2.28
CA GLU A 279 24.10 12.33 3.40
C GLU A 279 23.19 11.66 4.41
N ILE A 280 23.65 10.60 5.03
CA ILE A 280 22.91 9.92 6.09
C ILE A 280 23.86 9.44 7.19
N THR A 281 23.42 9.64 8.44
CA THR A 281 24.04 9.03 9.62
C THR A 281 23.07 8.00 10.17
N ILE A 282 23.52 6.75 10.19
CA ILE A 282 22.77 5.64 10.77
C ILE A 282 23.09 5.63 12.28
N PRO A 283 22.06 5.70 13.16
CA PRO A 283 22.29 5.82 14.60
C PRO A 283 22.81 4.52 15.21
N GLU A 284 23.48 4.63 16.34
CA GLU A 284 23.82 3.49 17.18
C GLU A 284 22.56 2.74 17.60
N GLY A 285 22.66 1.40 17.66
CA GLY A 285 21.56 0.47 17.88
C GLY A 285 21.04 -0.17 16.60
N VAL A 286 21.29 0.40 15.42
CA VAL A 286 21.02 -0.29 14.15
C VAL A 286 22.07 -1.38 13.95
N THR A 287 21.61 -2.62 13.79
CA THR A 287 22.46 -3.81 13.62
C THR A 287 22.43 -4.34 12.19
N GLU A 288 21.42 -4.02 11.39
CA GLU A 288 21.25 -4.56 10.05
C GLU A 288 20.80 -3.49 9.05
N ILE A 289 21.42 -3.51 7.86
CA ILE A 289 20.97 -2.81 6.67
C ILE A 289 20.50 -3.88 5.69
N ASN A 290 19.18 -3.99 5.53
CA ASN A 290 18.56 -5.04 4.73
C ASN A 290 18.66 -4.79 3.22
N ASN A 291 18.19 -5.78 2.47
CA ASN A 291 18.25 -5.80 1.01
C ASN A 291 17.68 -4.50 0.42
N SER A 292 18.45 -3.89 -0.48
CA SER A 292 18.05 -2.69 -1.24
C SER A 292 17.73 -1.44 -0.40
N ALA A 293 18.10 -1.39 0.91
CA ALA A 293 17.68 -0.30 1.81
C ALA A 293 17.94 1.11 1.25
N PHE A 294 19.03 1.30 0.49
CA PHE A 294 19.42 2.54 -0.21
C PHE A 294 19.59 2.32 -1.73
N TYR A 295 18.89 1.33 -2.31
CA TYR A 295 18.98 1.03 -3.73
C TYR A 295 18.65 2.26 -4.58
N GLU A 296 19.51 2.58 -5.57
CA GLU A 296 19.35 3.75 -6.45
C GLU A 296 19.25 5.12 -5.72
N CYS A 297 19.81 5.26 -4.52
CA CYS A 297 20.02 6.57 -3.90
C CYS A 297 21.14 7.32 -4.65
N SER A 298 20.88 7.73 -5.88
CA SER A 298 21.88 8.25 -6.81
C SER A 298 22.57 9.52 -6.36
N ARG A 299 22.01 10.27 -5.38
CA ARG A 299 22.60 11.49 -4.80
C ARG A 299 23.34 11.25 -3.50
N LEU A 300 23.33 10.04 -2.97
CA LEU A 300 23.96 9.71 -1.70
C LEU A 300 25.48 9.78 -1.84
N ARG A 301 26.10 10.74 -1.17
CA ARG A 301 27.55 11.03 -1.21
C ARG A 301 28.27 10.49 0.00
N LYS A 302 27.60 10.51 1.16
CA LYS A 302 28.18 10.17 2.44
C LYS A 302 27.23 9.33 3.28
N VAL A 303 27.78 8.24 3.80
CA VAL A 303 27.12 7.36 4.77
C VAL A 303 28.00 7.22 5.98
N VAL A 304 27.45 7.46 7.17
CA VAL A 304 28.12 7.15 8.44
C VAL A 304 27.42 5.95 9.04
N LEU A 305 28.17 4.84 9.16
CA LEU A 305 27.69 3.59 9.71
C LEU A 305 27.98 3.51 11.22
N PRO A 306 27.04 2.95 12.03
CA PRO A 306 27.23 2.83 13.48
C PRO A 306 28.16 1.67 13.85
N GLN A 307 28.80 1.74 15.01
CA GLN A 307 29.63 0.65 15.53
C GLN A 307 28.80 -0.61 15.86
N SER A 308 27.52 -0.46 16.12
CA SER A 308 26.58 -1.57 16.35
C SER A 308 26.25 -2.40 15.10
N LEU A 309 26.61 -1.94 13.89
CA LEU A 309 26.26 -2.61 12.64
C LEU A 309 26.95 -3.97 12.51
N GLN A 310 26.17 -5.01 12.16
CA GLN A 310 26.62 -6.39 12.05
C GLN A 310 26.54 -6.93 10.62
N SER A 311 25.55 -6.51 9.84
CA SER A 311 25.36 -7.04 8.47
C SER A 311 24.84 -6.00 7.49
N ILE A 312 25.28 -6.13 6.23
CA ILE A 312 24.83 -5.36 5.07
C ILE A 312 24.42 -6.36 3.98
N TRP A 313 23.14 -6.33 3.63
CA TRP A 313 22.53 -7.32 2.76
C TRP A 313 22.51 -6.88 1.29
N GLU A 314 21.98 -7.76 0.43
CA GLU A 314 21.98 -7.64 -1.03
C GLU A 314 21.52 -6.26 -1.52
N LYS A 315 22.29 -5.68 -2.45
CA LYS A 315 21.96 -4.43 -3.14
C LYS A 315 21.74 -3.22 -2.22
N ALA A 316 22.16 -3.30 -0.93
CA ALA A 316 21.84 -2.24 0.05
C ALA A 316 22.24 -0.84 -0.42
N PHE A 317 23.37 -0.69 -1.13
CA PHE A 317 23.85 0.57 -1.72
C PHE A 317 24.00 0.48 -3.24
N ARG A 318 23.41 -0.52 -3.89
CA ARG A 318 23.53 -0.71 -5.34
C ARG A 318 23.03 0.53 -6.07
N PHE A 319 23.80 0.99 -7.07
CA PHE A 319 23.56 2.22 -7.84
C PHE A 319 23.54 3.52 -7.03
N CYS A 320 24.18 3.57 -5.86
CA CYS A 320 24.51 4.82 -5.19
C CYS A 320 25.65 5.54 -5.94
N THR A 321 25.34 6.08 -7.12
CA THR A 321 26.33 6.55 -8.09
C THR A 321 27.18 7.74 -7.62
N SER A 322 26.74 8.47 -6.59
CA SER A 322 27.48 9.60 -6.00
C SER A 322 28.32 9.23 -4.78
N LEU A 323 28.22 8.01 -4.26
CA LEU A 323 28.97 7.56 -3.09
C LEU A 323 30.47 7.47 -3.43
N THR A 324 31.32 8.18 -2.68
CA THR A 324 32.76 8.26 -2.99
C THR A 324 33.61 7.43 -2.07
N GLU A 325 33.19 7.29 -0.82
CA GLU A 325 33.91 6.56 0.23
C GLU A 325 32.90 5.99 1.23
N ILE A 326 33.25 4.85 1.82
CA ILE A 326 32.50 4.29 2.96
C ILE A 326 33.46 3.61 3.93
N GLU A 327 33.24 3.79 5.24
CA GLU A 327 33.92 3.09 6.30
C GLU A 327 33.04 1.99 6.86
N ILE A 328 33.54 0.75 6.83
CA ILE A 328 32.86 -0.44 7.35
C ILE A 328 33.32 -0.70 8.77
N PRO A 329 32.44 -0.62 9.78
CA PRO A 329 32.78 -0.80 11.18
C PRO A 329 33.32 -2.19 11.53
N SER A 330 34.01 -2.29 12.65
CA SER A 330 34.70 -3.52 13.10
C SER A 330 33.74 -4.68 13.44
N GLN A 331 32.51 -4.37 13.80
CA GLN A 331 31.52 -5.39 14.17
C GLN A 331 30.82 -6.03 12.96
N VAL A 332 31.02 -5.50 11.75
CA VAL A 332 30.40 -6.07 10.54
C VAL A 332 31.10 -7.38 10.19
N TRP A 333 30.32 -8.44 10.21
CA TRP A 333 30.76 -9.79 9.89
C TRP A 333 30.22 -10.33 8.57
N HIS A 334 29.17 -9.68 8.01
CA HIS A 334 28.53 -10.13 6.76
C HIS A 334 28.27 -8.96 5.81
N ILE A 335 28.73 -9.10 4.56
CA ILE A 335 28.46 -8.22 3.43
C ILE A 335 28.27 -9.09 2.20
N THR A 336 27.17 -8.88 1.46
CA THR A 336 26.89 -9.62 0.21
C THR A 336 27.64 -9.03 -0.98
N ASP A 337 27.81 -9.82 -2.03
CA ASP A 337 28.71 -9.49 -3.17
C ASP A 337 28.26 -8.27 -3.98
N ASP A 338 26.96 -7.99 -4.07
CA ASP A 338 26.35 -6.96 -4.93
C ASP A 338 26.00 -5.65 -4.21
N VAL A 339 26.43 -5.49 -2.95
CA VAL A 339 26.09 -4.33 -2.10
C VAL A 339 26.44 -3.01 -2.77
N PHE A 340 27.61 -2.88 -3.41
CA PHE A 340 28.10 -1.64 -4.04
C PHE A 340 28.11 -1.71 -5.56
N GLU A 341 27.41 -2.67 -6.17
CA GLU A 341 27.34 -2.76 -7.63
C GLU A 341 26.77 -1.45 -8.21
N GLY A 342 27.40 -0.92 -9.24
CA GLY A 342 26.98 0.33 -9.88
C GLY A 342 27.29 1.61 -9.10
N CYS A 343 28.04 1.57 -8.00
CA CYS A 343 28.55 2.76 -7.28
C CYS A 343 29.72 3.38 -8.06
N THR A 344 29.46 3.99 -9.19
CA THR A 344 30.48 4.43 -10.17
C THR A 344 31.43 5.51 -9.66
N SER A 345 31.07 6.24 -8.60
CA SER A 345 31.95 7.23 -7.96
C SER A 345 32.76 6.68 -6.78
N LEU A 346 32.51 5.45 -6.35
CA LEU A 346 33.19 4.87 -5.20
C LEU A 346 34.70 4.68 -5.51
N ARG A 347 35.53 5.18 -4.64
CA ARG A 347 36.99 5.12 -4.79
C ARG A 347 37.69 4.42 -3.64
N ARG A 348 37.10 4.51 -2.45
CA ARG A 348 37.74 3.98 -1.23
C ARG A 348 36.74 3.27 -0.34
N ILE A 349 37.13 2.13 0.18
CA ILE A 349 36.42 1.42 1.25
C ILE A 349 37.45 1.26 2.39
N ILE A 350 37.08 1.75 3.58
CA ILE A 350 37.90 1.59 4.79
C ILE A 350 37.26 0.44 5.58
N LEU A 351 37.99 -0.67 5.71
CA LEU A 351 37.51 -1.86 6.38
C LEU A 351 38.17 -1.98 7.78
N ARG A 352 37.36 -1.85 8.82
CA ARG A 352 37.77 -2.01 10.21
C ARG A 352 37.54 -3.43 10.75
N SER A 353 36.79 -4.25 10.00
CA SER A 353 36.49 -5.64 10.38
C SER A 353 37.61 -6.57 10.00
N GLU A 354 38.01 -7.45 10.95
CA GLU A 354 38.96 -8.53 10.72
C GLU A 354 38.32 -9.84 10.29
N VAL A 355 36.96 -9.93 10.39
CA VAL A 355 36.19 -11.18 10.26
C VAL A 355 35.69 -11.42 8.83
N ILE A 356 35.79 -10.43 7.93
CA ILE A 356 35.29 -10.57 6.55
C ILE A 356 36.38 -11.25 5.70
N ASP A 357 36.21 -12.55 5.46
CA ASP A 357 37.17 -13.35 4.69
C ASP A 357 37.05 -13.19 3.18
N SER A 358 35.81 -12.93 2.67
CA SER A 358 35.57 -12.74 1.25
C SER A 358 35.49 -11.27 0.88
N LEU A 359 36.18 -10.88 -0.19
CA LEU A 359 36.22 -9.52 -0.72
C LEU A 359 35.51 -9.41 -2.09
N CYS A 360 34.68 -10.39 -2.45
CA CYS A 360 33.95 -10.40 -3.73
C CYS A 360 33.04 -9.20 -3.91
N TRP A 361 32.61 -8.58 -2.81
CA TRP A 361 31.75 -7.40 -2.77
C TRP A 361 32.48 -6.07 -3.05
N VAL A 362 33.83 -6.05 -3.10
CA VAL A 362 34.60 -4.85 -3.42
C VAL A 362 34.60 -4.67 -4.95
N PRO A 363 34.04 -3.56 -5.48
CA PRO A 363 33.99 -3.36 -6.92
C PRO A 363 35.39 -3.16 -7.53
N ASP A 364 35.55 -3.51 -8.79
CA ASP A 364 36.78 -3.30 -9.53
C ASP A 364 37.23 -1.83 -9.53
N GLY A 365 38.55 -1.59 -9.28
CA GLY A 365 39.12 -0.26 -9.27
C GLY A 365 38.91 0.54 -7.96
N VAL A 366 38.25 -0.02 -6.96
CA VAL A 366 38.09 0.58 -5.64
C VAL A 366 39.26 0.21 -4.73
N THR A 367 39.86 1.21 -4.06
CA THR A 367 40.95 1.00 -3.11
C THR A 367 40.39 0.54 -1.77
N LEU A 368 40.77 -0.67 -1.34
CA LEU A 368 40.47 -1.18 -0.01
C LEU A 368 41.59 -0.81 0.96
N ILE A 369 41.26 -0.13 2.04
CA ILE A 369 42.17 0.24 3.13
C ILE A 369 41.77 -0.59 4.34
N ARG A 370 42.68 -1.41 4.85
CA ARG A 370 42.52 -2.13 6.12
C ARG A 370 43.21 -1.33 7.25
N GLY A 371 42.45 -1.13 8.36
CA GLY A 371 43.01 -0.34 9.46
C GLY A 371 42.37 -0.60 10.81
#